data_fbf015be29cb03c49e8e14978b98cc4d
#
_entry.id   fbf015be29cb03c49e8e14978b98cc4d
#
_cell.length_a   1.000
_cell.length_b   1.000
_cell.length_c   1.000
_cell.angle_alpha   90.00
_cell.angle_beta   90.00
_cell.angle_gamma   90.00
#
_symmetry.space_group_name_H-M   'P 1'
#
loop_
_entity.id
_entity.type
_entity.pdbx_description
1 polymer ?
#
loop_
_entity_poly.entity_id
_entity_poly.type
_entity_poly.pdbx_seq_one_letter_code
_entity_poly.pdbx_strand_id
1 'polypeptide(L)'
;MKALIYAITLNFMLLMSASAQVFVFTAIPDQDESKLEQRFGAIGEYLSETLDVEVRYVPVKSYAAAVSAFRNNQVQLAWFGGLSGVQARALVPGSQALAQGVEDQAFWSYLIAHKSTGLEAGDVIDERMRGMTFTFGSKSSTSGRLIPEFYLRERFGEAPSEVFERVGFSGSHTSTLRLVESGSYAVGAINYAVWERELKAGKIDTDAVKVIWRTPSYPNYQWTIRAGIDERFGAGFTDRVRAALLALDDPALLARFPRSAFVPAQNSDYEPIKQTAQAVGLID
;
A
#
# COMPACT_ATOMS: atom_id res chain seq x y z
N MET A 1 -72.67 38.34 12.68
CA MET A 1 -72.14 37.09 12.19
C MET A 1 -70.63 37.24 12.09
N LYS A 2 -69.94 36.62 13.03
CA LYS A 2 -68.45 36.69 13.14
C LYS A 2 -67.89 35.44 12.42
N ALA A 3 -67.21 35.67 11.29
CA ALA A 3 -66.48 34.62 10.56
C ALA A 3 -65.12 34.35 11.24
N LEU A 4 -64.95 33.15 11.71
CA LEU A 4 -63.72 32.68 12.34
C LEU A 4 -62.82 32.14 11.25
N ILE A 5 -61.70 32.83 10.91
CA ILE A 5 -60.71 32.37 9.96
C ILE A 5 -59.71 31.53 10.74
N TYR A 6 -59.71 30.21 10.51
CA TYR A 6 -58.68 29.30 10.96
C TYR A 6 -57.47 29.40 10.03
N ALA A 7 -56.37 30.01 10.46
CA ALA A 7 -55.10 29.91 9.82
C ALA A 7 -54.45 28.57 10.09
N ILE A 8 -54.47 27.66 9.13
CA ILE A 8 -53.69 26.42 9.15
C ILE A 8 -52.25 26.77 8.80
N THR A 9 -51.40 26.89 9.78
CA THR A 9 -49.95 26.96 9.61
C THR A 9 -49.44 25.57 9.23
N LEU A 10 -49.24 25.34 7.96
CA LEU A 10 -48.61 24.14 7.41
C LEU A 10 -47.10 24.21 7.72
N ASN A 11 -46.69 23.52 8.78
CA ASN A 11 -45.29 23.33 9.13
C ASN A 11 -44.68 22.38 8.11
N PHE A 12 -44.08 22.94 7.03
CA PHE A 12 -43.29 22.20 6.05
C PHE A 12 -41.94 21.90 6.73
N MET A 13 -41.85 20.78 7.47
CA MET A 13 -40.57 20.22 7.85
C MET A 13 -39.85 19.83 6.56
N LEU A 14 -38.92 20.67 6.13
CA LEU A 14 -37.89 20.31 5.17
C LEU A 14 -37.09 19.15 5.78
N LEU A 15 -37.48 17.93 5.46
CA LEU A 15 -36.61 16.78 5.57
C LEU A 15 -35.47 17.01 4.58
N MET A 16 -34.44 17.71 5.02
CA MET A 16 -33.15 17.64 4.37
C MET A 16 -32.72 16.18 4.44
N SER A 17 -32.93 15.46 3.35
CA SER A 17 -32.26 14.19 3.13
C SER A 17 -30.78 14.48 3.21
N ALA A 18 -30.19 14.32 4.39
CA ALA A 18 -28.75 14.28 4.52
C ALA A 18 -28.31 13.12 3.62
N SER A 19 -27.75 13.44 2.45
CA SER A 19 -27.10 12.43 1.62
C SER A 19 -26.08 11.76 2.55
N ALA A 20 -26.30 10.49 2.84
CA ALA A 20 -25.39 9.74 3.69
C ALA A 20 -23.98 9.87 3.10
N GLN A 21 -23.08 10.46 3.86
CA GLN A 21 -21.71 10.66 3.39
C GLN A 21 -21.00 9.32 3.32
N VAL A 22 -20.58 8.94 2.12
CA VAL A 22 -19.82 7.72 1.91
C VAL A 22 -18.36 7.96 2.28
N PHE A 23 -17.83 7.11 3.16
CA PHE A 23 -16.41 7.08 3.49
C PHE A 23 -15.68 6.18 2.50
N VAL A 24 -14.89 6.77 1.62
CA VAL A 24 -14.27 6.05 0.51
C VAL A 24 -12.81 5.75 0.85
N PHE A 25 -12.37 4.53 0.57
CA PHE A 25 -10.99 4.16 0.71
C PHE A 25 -10.44 3.41 -0.50
N THR A 26 -9.12 3.34 -0.58
CA THR A 26 -8.39 2.60 -1.62
C THR A 26 -7.20 1.86 -1.03
N ALA A 27 -6.54 1.09 -1.89
CA ALA A 27 -5.27 0.44 -1.60
C ALA A 27 -4.35 0.53 -2.82
N ILE A 28 -3.03 0.53 -2.60
CA ILE A 28 -2.07 0.39 -3.69
C ILE A 28 -2.24 -0.97 -4.37
N PRO A 29 -2.23 -1.04 -5.71
CA PRO A 29 -2.41 -2.29 -6.45
C PRO A 29 -1.09 -3.08 -6.52
N ASP A 30 -0.69 -3.65 -5.38
CA ASP A 30 0.56 -4.39 -5.22
C ASP A 30 0.49 -5.84 -5.72
N GLN A 31 -0.73 -6.33 -6.01
CA GLN A 31 -1.04 -7.68 -6.45
C GLN A 31 -2.15 -7.69 -7.51
N ASP A 32 -2.66 -8.89 -7.82
CA ASP A 32 -3.77 -9.09 -8.76
C ASP A 32 -5.06 -8.41 -8.27
N GLU A 33 -5.75 -7.73 -9.17
CA GLU A 33 -6.96 -6.92 -8.89
C GLU A 33 -8.04 -7.73 -8.15
N SER A 34 -8.33 -8.95 -8.61
CA SER A 34 -9.34 -9.82 -8.00
C SER A 34 -9.05 -10.18 -6.53
N LYS A 35 -7.77 -10.38 -6.19
CA LYS A 35 -7.35 -10.63 -4.80
C LYS A 35 -7.53 -9.38 -3.93
N LEU A 36 -7.26 -8.21 -4.48
CA LEU A 36 -7.43 -6.94 -3.79
C LEU A 36 -8.92 -6.61 -3.57
N GLU A 37 -9.76 -6.82 -4.57
CA GLU A 37 -11.22 -6.64 -4.46
C GLU A 37 -11.83 -7.52 -3.38
N GLN A 38 -11.47 -8.81 -3.34
CA GLN A 38 -11.95 -9.72 -2.29
C GLN A 38 -11.49 -9.31 -0.88
N ARG A 39 -10.23 -8.86 -0.76
CA ARG A 39 -9.67 -8.42 0.52
C ARG A 39 -10.32 -7.14 1.00
N PHE A 40 -10.27 -6.11 0.18
CA PHE A 40 -10.70 -4.78 0.58
C PHE A 40 -12.21 -4.61 0.54
N GLY A 41 -12.94 -5.41 -0.23
CA GLY A 41 -14.40 -5.51 -0.13
C GLY A 41 -14.82 -5.95 1.27
N ALA A 42 -14.25 -7.04 1.78
CA ALA A 42 -14.54 -7.52 3.13
C ALA A 42 -14.13 -6.52 4.24
N ILE A 43 -13.03 -5.79 4.05
CA ILE A 43 -12.64 -4.70 4.97
C ILE A 43 -13.66 -3.54 4.91
N GLY A 44 -14.16 -3.22 3.72
CA GLY A 44 -15.20 -2.21 3.54
C GLY A 44 -16.49 -2.55 4.29
N GLU A 45 -16.94 -3.80 4.22
CA GLU A 45 -18.09 -4.33 4.97
C GLU A 45 -17.86 -4.20 6.47
N TYR A 46 -16.73 -4.71 6.98
CA TYR A 46 -16.35 -4.60 8.39
C TYR A 46 -16.32 -3.15 8.90
N LEU A 47 -15.68 -2.25 8.14
CA LEU A 47 -15.62 -0.84 8.53
C LEU A 47 -16.99 -0.16 8.45
N SER A 48 -17.86 -0.54 7.49
CA SER A 48 -19.23 -0.01 7.42
C SER A 48 -20.04 -0.36 8.68
N GLU A 49 -19.98 -1.61 9.10
CA GLU A 49 -20.67 -2.09 10.30
C GLU A 49 -20.11 -1.44 11.57
N THR A 50 -18.78 -1.35 11.68
CA THR A 50 -18.12 -0.84 12.89
C THR A 50 -18.27 0.68 13.06
N LEU A 51 -18.26 1.44 11.95
CA LEU A 51 -18.31 2.91 11.96
C LEU A 51 -19.73 3.47 11.86
N ASP A 52 -20.73 2.65 11.52
CA ASP A 52 -22.11 3.05 11.25
C ASP A 52 -22.20 4.12 10.15
N VAL A 53 -21.41 3.95 9.07
CA VAL A 53 -21.43 4.77 7.86
C VAL A 53 -21.19 3.87 6.65
N GLU A 54 -21.70 4.26 5.46
CA GLU A 54 -21.34 3.56 4.25
C GLU A 54 -19.83 3.72 3.97
N VAL A 55 -19.09 2.60 3.96
CA VAL A 55 -17.67 2.56 3.60
C VAL A 55 -17.49 1.83 2.28
N ARG A 56 -16.79 2.45 1.33
CA ARG A 56 -16.63 1.88 -0.01
C ARG A 56 -15.16 1.79 -0.42
N TYR A 57 -14.75 0.59 -0.82
CA TYR A 57 -13.48 0.38 -1.49
C TYR A 57 -13.57 0.81 -2.95
N VAL A 58 -12.57 1.56 -3.41
CA VAL A 58 -12.42 1.95 -4.82
C VAL A 58 -11.06 1.45 -5.31
N PRO A 59 -11.02 0.47 -6.23
CA PRO A 59 -9.78 0.00 -6.81
C PRO A 59 -9.16 1.08 -7.71
N VAL A 60 -7.84 1.09 -7.80
CA VAL A 60 -7.06 1.98 -8.65
C VAL A 60 -6.06 1.20 -9.50
N LYS A 61 -5.65 1.76 -10.63
CA LYS A 61 -4.81 1.04 -11.61
C LYS A 61 -3.31 1.17 -11.36
N SER A 62 -2.87 2.04 -10.44
CA SER A 62 -1.46 2.23 -10.11
C SER A 62 -1.27 2.86 -8.73
N TYR A 63 -0.07 2.74 -8.18
CA TYR A 63 0.33 3.41 -6.93
C TYR A 63 0.19 4.95 -7.05
N ALA A 64 0.59 5.51 -8.19
CA ALA A 64 0.43 6.95 -8.45
C ALA A 64 -1.05 7.36 -8.47
N ALA A 65 -1.93 6.51 -9.00
CA ALA A 65 -3.37 6.76 -8.98
C ALA A 65 -3.94 6.74 -7.55
N ALA A 66 -3.45 5.85 -6.67
CA ALA A 66 -3.85 5.84 -5.25
C ALA A 66 -3.45 7.15 -4.56
N VAL A 67 -2.21 7.60 -4.73
CA VAL A 67 -1.71 8.87 -4.19
C VAL A 67 -2.50 10.06 -4.75
N SER A 68 -2.81 10.07 -6.05
CA SER A 68 -3.59 11.12 -6.69
C SER A 68 -5.03 11.17 -6.20
N ALA A 69 -5.69 10.01 -6.04
CA ALA A 69 -7.04 9.92 -5.50
C ALA A 69 -7.11 10.45 -4.05
N PHE A 70 -6.11 10.12 -3.25
CA PHE A 70 -5.97 10.63 -1.88
C PHE A 70 -5.76 12.15 -1.86
N ARG A 71 -4.84 12.67 -2.67
CA ARG A 71 -4.60 14.13 -2.81
C ARG A 71 -5.87 14.87 -3.22
N ASN A 72 -6.60 14.35 -4.18
CA ASN A 72 -7.78 15.00 -4.75
C ASN A 72 -9.07 14.77 -3.94
N ASN A 73 -8.97 14.20 -2.72
CA ASN A 73 -10.10 13.90 -1.84
C ASN A 73 -11.17 12.96 -2.45
N GLN A 74 -10.77 12.14 -3.41
CA GLN A 74 -11.61 11.08 -3.96
C GLN A 74 -11.69 9.88 -3.02
N VAL A 75 -10.65 9.70 -2.19
CA VAL A 75 -10.61 8.73 -1.10
C VAL A 75 -10.11 9.40 0.17
N GLN A 76 -10.62 8.97 1.32
CA GLN A 76 -10.34 9.54 2.63
C GLN A 76 -9.37 8.68 3.45
N LEU A 77 -9.32 7.39 3.17
CA LEU A 77 -8.43 6.43 3.81
C LEU A 77 -7.72 5.62 2.72
N ALA A 78 -6.48 5.22 2.95
CA ALA A 78 -5.76 4.39 2.00
C ALA A 78 -4.80 3.42 2.70
N TRP A 79 -4.72 2.19 2.17
CA TRP A 79 -3.67 1.24 2.47
C TRP A 79 -2.49 1.52 1.56
N PHE A 80 -1.45 2.15 2.12
CA PHE A 80 -0.24 2.52 1.41
C PHE A 80 0.97 1.70 1.86
N GLY A 81 1.97 1.56 0.99
CA GLY A 81 3.32 1.22 1.41
C GLY A 81 4.03 2.45 2.00
N GLY A 82 5.18 2.24 2.65
CA GLY A 82 5.94 3.32 3.30
C GLY A 82 6.17 4.53 2.41
N LEU A 83 6.76 4.34 1.22
CA LEU A 83 7.04 5.43 0.28
C LEU A 83 5.76 6.13 -0.22
N SER A 84 4.78 5.37 -0.71
CA SER A 84 3.53 5.97 -1.19
C SER A 84 2.76 6.70 -0.09
N GLY A 85 2.81 6.21 1.15
CA GLY A 85 2.24 6.89 2.32
C GLY A 85 2.97 8.18 2.66
N VAL A 86 4.30 8.19 2.63
CA VAL A 86 5.12 9.41 2.80
C VAL A 86 4.76 10.44 1.73
N GLN A 87 4.70 10.03 0.45
CA GLN A 87 4.32 10.90 -0.66
C GLN A 87 2.89 11.46 -0.50
N ALA A 88 1.93 10.62 -0.11
CA ALA A 88 0.55 11.04 0.09
C ALA A 88 0.41 12.07 1.23
N ARG A 89 1.08 11.85 2.36
CA ARG A 89 1.08 12.78 3.50
C ARG A 89 1.81 14.10 3.20
N ALA A 90 2.86 14.07 2.41
CA ALA A 90 3.53 15.29 1.94
C ALA A 90 2.61 16.15 1.07
N LEU A 91 1.78 15.53 0.21
CA LEU A 91 0.82 16.21 -0.66
C LEU A 91 -0.44 16.68 0.06
N VAL A 92 -0.76 16.11 1.23
CA VAL A 92 -1.93 16.49 2.05
C VAL A 92 -1.48 16.66 3.50
N PRO A 93 -0.90 17.83 3.85
CA PRO A 93 -0.46 18.12 5.22
C PRO A 93 -1.56 17.90 6.25
N GLY A 94 -1.21 17.38 7.43
CA GLY A 94 -2.16 17.01 8.48
C GLY A 94 -2.73 15.59 8.35
N SER A 95 -2.46 14.88 7.25
CA SER A 95 -2.80 13.45 7.12
C SER A 95 -1.94 12.58 8.06
N GLN A 96 -2.51 11.47 8.54
CA GLN A 96 -1.92 10.64 9.58
C GLN A 96 -1.85 9.17 9.18
N ALA A 97 -0.75 8.51 9.51
CA ALA A 97 -0.70 7.07 9.62
C ALA A 97 -1.46 6.65 10.89
N LEU A 98 -2.40 5.72 10.78
CA LEU A 98 -3.26 5.32 11.89
C LEU A 98 -2.89 3.95 12.46
N ALA A 99 -2.66 2.99 11.59
CA ALA A 99 -2.41 1.60 11.94
C ALA A 99 -1.51 0.94 10.89
N GLN A 100 -0.76 -0.05 11.33
CA GLN A 100 0.09 -0.92 10.49
C GLN A 100 -0.06 -2.36 10.94
N GLY A 101 0.21 -3.33 10.07
CA GLY A 101 0.31 -4.71 10.50
C GLY A 101 1.51 -4.93 11.43
N VAL A 102 1.42 -5.90 12.34
CA VAL A 102 2.55 -6.28 13.20
C VAL A 102 3.80 -6.57 12.34
N GLU A 103 3.62 -7.28 11.24
CA GLU A 103 4.69 -7.64 10.30
C GLU A 103 5.24 -6.44 9.51
N ASP A 104 4.48 -5.35 9.44
CA ASP A 104 4.91 -4.15 8.72
C ASP A 104 5.89 -3.29 9.48
N GLN A 105 6.07 -3.50 10.78
CA GLN A 105 7.08 -2.80 11.59
C GLN A 105 8.50 -3.22 11.21
N ALA A 106 8.68 -4.47 10.75
CA ALA A 106 9.98 -5.03 10.39
C ALA A 106 9.85 -5.82 9.07
N PHE A 107 9.51 -5.14 8.01
CA PHE A 107 9.30 -5.67 6.68
C PHE A 107 10.62 -5.80 5.92
N TRP A 108 10.69 -6.64 4.86
CA TRP A 108 11.86 -6.75 3.99
C TRP A 108 11.50 -7.02 2.54
N SER A 109 12.48 -6.87 1.67
CA SER A 109 12.39 -7.21 0.25
C SER A 109 13.32 -8.36 -0.08
N TYR A 110 12.97 -9.09 -1.13
CA TYR A 110 13.87 -10.02 -1.79
C TYR A 110 14.33 -9.47 -3.14
N LEU A 111 15.59 -9.73 -3.48
CA LEU A 111 16.03 -9.82 -4.86
C LEU A 111 15.84 -11.28 -5.32
N ILE A 112 15.15 -11.45 -6.44
CA ILE A 112 14.88 -12.75 -7.05
C ILE A 112 15.56 -12.80 -8.42
N ALA A 113 16.06 -13.98 -8.81
CA ALA A 113 16.74 -14.16 -10.07
C ALA A 113 16.22 -15.37 -10.84
N HIS A 114 16.16 -15.26 -12.15
CA HIS A 114 15.89 -16.38 -13.04
C HIS A 114 17.08 -17.35 -13.05
N LYS A 115 16.82 -18.66 -13.17
CA LYS A 115 17.84 -19.72 -13.15
C LYS A 115 18.97 -19.53 -14.16
N SER A 116 18.69 -18.94 -15.32
CA SER A 116 19.70 -18.73 -16.37
C SER A 116 20.84 -17.78 -15.96
N THR A 117 20.66 -17.03 -14.86
CA THR A 117 21.71 -16.11 -14.36
C THR A 117 22.86 -16.84 -13.67
N GLY A 118 22.63 -18.05 -13.18
CA GLY A 118 23.60 -18.77 -12.34
C GLY A 118 23.90 -18.08 -11.00
N LEU A 119 23.09 -17.06 -10.61
CA LEU A 119 23.24 -16.41 -9.31
C LEU A 119 22.72 -17.32 -8.22
N GLU A 120 23.38 -17.29 -7.05
CA GLU A 120 23.01 -18.07 -5.87
C GLU A 120 22.65 -17.15 -4.70
N ALA A 121 21.93 -17.69 -3.71
CA ALA A 121 21.62 -16.98 -2.49
C ALA A 121 22.91 -16.62 -1.72
N GLY A 122 22.98 -15.39 -1.21
CA GLY A 122 24.13 -14.90 -0.45
C GLY A 122 23.77 -13.75 0.48
N ASP A 123 24.71 -13.42 1.38
CA ASP A 123 24.55 -12.34 2.35
C ASP A 123 24.82 -10.95 1.76
N VAL A 124 25.39 -10.90 0.57
CA VAL A 124 25.71 -9.66 -0.16
C VAL A 124 25.15 -9.72 -1.59
N ILE A 125 24.83 -8.54 -2.13
CA ILE A 125 24.41 -8.41 -3.53
C ILE A 125 25.60 -8.80 -4.43
N ASP A 126 25.37 -9.75 -5.34
CA ASP A 126 26.39 -10.31 -6.21
C ASP A 126 26.77 -9.33 -7.32
N GLU A 127 28.07 -9.04 -7.48
CA GLU A 127 28.62 -8.18 -8.53
C GLU A 127 28.30 -8.68 -9.95
N ARG A 128 28.10 -9.98 -10.13
CA ARG A 128 27.73 -10.57 -11.43
C ARG A 128 26.37 -10.10 -11.95
N MET A 129 25.58 -9.40 -11.12
CA MET A 129 24.35 -8.75 -11.58
C MET A 129 24.60 -7.60 -12.57
N ARG A 130 25.82 -7.03 -12.63
CA ARG A 130 26.17 -5.98 -13.60
C ARG A 130 25.90 -6.44 -15.03
N GLY A 131 25.34 -5.56 -15.84
CA GLY A 131 24.98 -5.84 -17.23
C GLY A 131 23.78 -6.75 -17.43
N MET A 132 23.16 -7.26 -16.36
CA MET A 132 21.90 -8.03 -16.47
C MET A 132 20.70 -7.10 -16.65
N THR A 133 19.54 -7.67 -17.00
CA THR A 133 18.28 -6.93 -17.00
C THR A 133 17.66 -6.99 -15.60
N PHE A 134 17.16 -5.85 -15.11
CA PHE A 134 16.57 -5.70 -13.78
C PHE A 134 15.15 -5.11 -13.84
N THR A 135 14.19 -5.66 -13.09
CA THR A 135 12.88 -5.05 -12.93
C THR A 135 12.59 -4.69 -11.48
N PHE A 136 12.25 -3.43 -11.27
CA PHE A 136 11.56 -2.99 -10.06
C PHE A 136 10.07 -3.32 -10.13
N GLY A 137 9.37 -3.16 -9.00
CA GLY A 137 7.90 -3.17 -8.94
C GLY A 137 7.31 -1.85 -9.45
N SER A 138 6.41 -1.21 -8.68
CA SER A 138 5.94 0.15 -8.99
C SER A 138 6.98 1.21 -8.65
N LYS A 139 6.98 2.33 -9.39
CA LYS A 139 7.86 3.48 -9.14
C LYS A 139 7.71 4.08 -7.74
N SER A 140 6.54 3.98 -7.11
CA SER A 140 6.27 4.45 -5.75
C SER A 140 6.23 3.30 -4.72
N SER A 141 6.78 2.13 -5.04
CA SER A 141 6.86 1.01 -4.10
C SER A 141 8.06 1.15 -3.17
N THR A 142 7.86 0.91 -1.88
CA THR A 142 8.94 0.81 -0.89
C THR A 142 9.76 -0.45 -1.14
N SER A 143 9.10 -1.60 -1.08
CA SER A 143 9.72 -2.92 -1.17
C SER A 143 10.10 -3.35 -2.59
N GLY A 144 9.36 -2.87 -3.60
CA GLY A 144 9.65 -3.17 -5.00
C GLY A 144 10.54 -2.13 -5.69
N ARG A 145 10.86 -1.01 -5.03
CA ARG A 145 11.67 0.05 -5.63
C ARG A 145 12.63 0.69 -4.63
N LEU A 146 12.14 1.46 -3.69
CA LEU A 146 12.96 2.36 -2.87
C LEU A 146 14.10 1.64 -2.16
N ILE A 147 13.77 0.67 -1.31
CA ILE A 147 14.75 -0.02 -0.48
C ILE A 147 15.71 -0.88 -1.31
N PRO A 148 15.24 -1.70 -2.28
CA PRO A 148 16.15 -2.37 -3.21
C PRO A 148 17.08 -1.41 -3.95
N GLU A 149 16.57 -0.29 -4.47
CA GLU A 149 17.41 0.69 -5.19
C GLU A 149 18.48 1.30 -4.28
N PHE A 150 18.13 1.63 -3.04
CA PHE A 150 19.09 2.15 -2.07
C PHE A 150 20.28 1.19 -1.89
N TYR A 151 20.02 -0.09 -1.63
CA TYR A 151 21.08 -1.08 -1.45
C TYR A 151 21.83 -1.43 -2.75
N LEU A 152 21.17 -1.37 -3.89
CA LEU A 152 21.85 -1.50 -5.19
C LEU A 152 22.84 -0.36 -5.40
N ARG A 153 22.44 0.89 -5.09
CA ARG A 153 23.34 2.06 -5.18
C ARG A 153 24.49 1.97 -4.18
N GLU A 154 24.25 1.53 -2.95
CA GLU A 154 25.31 1.30 -1.97
C GLU A 154 26.29 0.23 -2.44
N ARG A 155 25.79 -0.86 -3.03
CA ARG A 155 26.63 -1.97 -3.51
C ARG A 155 27.47 -1.62 -4.72
N PHE A 156 26.89 -0.95 -5.68
CA PHE A 156 27.52 -0.70 -6.98
C PHE A 156 28.14 0.69 -7.11
N GLY A 157 27.80 1.65 -6.22
CA GLY A 157 28.27 3.04 -6.30
C GLY A 157 27.64 3.86 -7.42
N GLU A 158 26.68 3.30 -8.14
CA GLU A 158 26.11 3.85 -9.38
C GLU A 158 24.60 3.73 -9.38
N ALA A 159 23.91 4.51 -10.22
CA ALA A 159 22.47 4.37 -10.41
C ALA A 159 22.14 3.04 -11.12
N PRO A 160 21.01 2.39 -10.82
CA PRO A 160 20.62 1.14 -11.46
C PRO A 160 20.64 1.20 -13.01
N SER A 161 20.30 2.35 -13.60
CA SER A 161 20.36 2.56 -15.06
C SER A 161 21.78 2.49 -15.66
N GLU A 162 22.80 2.62 -14.82
CA GLU A 162 24.22 2.54 -15.21
C GLU A 162 24.80 1.15 -14.93
N VAL A 163 24.25 0.46 -13.94
CA VAL A 163 24.64 -0.90 -13.53
C VAL A 163 24.06 -1.96 -14.45
N PHE A 164 22.78 -1.84 -14.80
CA PHE A 164 22.03 -2.85 -15.53
C PHE A 164 21.86 -2.48 -17.01
N GLU A 165 21.94 -3.49 -17.89
CA GLU A 165 21.67 -3.30 -19.33
C GLU A 165 20.29 -2.69 -19.58
N ARG A 166 19.30 -3.11 -18.80
CA ARG A 166 17.94 -2.60 -18.89
C ARG A 166 17.28 -2.60 -17.52
N VAL A 167 16.70 -1.46 -17.13
CA VAL A 167 15.88 -1.31 -15.93
C VAL A 167 14.42 -1.13 -16.31
N GLY A 168 13.54 -1.96 -15.76
CA GLY A 168 12.10 -1.88 -15.98
C GLY A 168 11.31 -1.67 -14.69
N PHE A 169 10.00 -1.44 -14.85
CA PHE A 169 9.03 -1.29 -13.77
C PHE A 169 7.82 -2.15 -14.07
N SER A 170 7.63 -3.23 -13.33
CA SER A 170 6.56 -4.20 -13.55
C SER A 170 5.17 -3.70 -13.12
N GLY A 171 5.14 -2.70 -12.22
CA GLY A 171 3.91 -2.12 -11.68
C GLY A 171 3.38 -2.80 -10.40
N SER A 172 3.56 -4.12 -10.23
CA SER A 172 3.13 -4.88 -9.05
C SER A 172 4.11 -5.99 -8.70
N HIS A 173 4.03 -6.54 -7.47
CA HIS A 173 4.90 -7.64 -7.06
C HIS A 173 4.58 -8.94 -7.79
N THR A 174 3.32 -9.23 -8.09
CA THR A 174 2.95 -10.41 -8.89
C THR A 174 3.53 -10.32 -10.29
N SER A 175 3.47 -9.14 -10.91
CA SER A 175 4.07 -8.91 -12.24
C SER A 175 5.60 -9.05 -12.22
N THR A 176 6.28 -8.54 -11.16
CA THR A 176 7.73 -8.75 -11.00
C THR A 176 8.07 -10.24 -10.98
N LEU A 177 7.35 -11.03 -10.15
CA LEU A 177 7.54 -12.47 -10.07
C LEU A 177 7.44 -13.14 -11.45
N ARG A 178 6.35 -12.85 -12.19
CA ARG A 178 6.13 -13.47 -13.51
C ARG A 178 7.19 -13.08 -14.55
N LEU A 179 7.63 -11.83 -14.54
CA LEU A 179 8.67 -11.35 -15.46
C LEU A 179 10.03 -12.00 -15.19
N VAL A 180 10.38 -12.25 -13.94
CA VAL A 180 11.63 -12.95 -13.61
C VAL A 180 11.48 -14.46 -13.82
N GLU A 181 10.39 -15.06 -13.39
CA GLU A 181 10.10 -16.50 -13.58
C GLU A 181 10.12 -16.91 -15.07
N SER A 182 9.61 -16.04 -15.95
CA SER A 182 9.63 -16.25 -17.40
C SER A 182 10.98 -15.98 -18.07
N GLY A 183 11.95 -15.43 -17.33
CA GLY A 183 13.24 -14.99 -17.89
C GLY A 183 13.18 -13.69 -18.71
N SER A 184 12.04 -12.98 -18.74
CA SER A 184 11.90 -11.67 -19.41
C SER A 184 12.79 -10.60 -18.77
N TYR A 185 13.09 -10.76 -17.48
CA TYR A 185 14.10 -10.06 -16.72
C TYR A 185 14.95 -11.06 -15.95
N ALA A 186 16.24 -10.81 -15.90
CA ALA A 186 17.20 -11.66 -15.20
C ALA A 186 17.01 -11.60 -13.68
N VAL A 187 16.77 -10.38 -13.15
CA VAL A 187 16.65 -10.11 -11.72
C VAL A 187 15.48 -9.16 -11.47
N GLY A 188 14.87 -9.25 -10.29
CA GLY A 188 13.81 -8.33 -9.89
C GLY A 188 13.70 -8.16 -8.38
N ALA A 189 13.02 -7.08 -7.96
CA ALA A 189 12.77 -6.76 -6.56
C ALA A 189 11.31 -7.01 -6.20
N ILE A 190 11.08 -7.82 -5.15
CA ILE A 190 9.74 -8.22 -4.69
C ILE A 190 9.63 -8.10 -3.17
N ASN A 191 8.42 -7.84 -2.63
CA ASN A 191 8.21 -7.95 -1.20
C ASN A 191 8.15 -9.42 -0.75
N TYR A 192 8.62 -9.70 0.44
CA TYR A 192 8.68 -11.05 0.97
C TYR A 192 7.28 -11.67 1.12
N ALA A 193 6.29 -10.90 1.58
CA ALA A 193 4.96 -11.44 1.90
C ALA A 193 4.21 -11.93 0.64
N VAL A 194 4.44 -11.30 -0.52
CA VAL A 194 3.91 -11.81 -1.80
C VAL A 194 4.66 -13.06 -2.21
N TRP A 195 5.99 -13.07 -2.12
CA TRP A 195 6.80 -14.23 -2.44
C TRP A 195 6.39 -15.45 -1.59
N GLU A 196 6.40 -15.33 -0.26
CA GLU A 196 6.09 -16.43 0.66
C GLU A 196 4.67 -16.97 0.45
N ARG A 197 3.70 -16.08 0.21
CA ARG A 197 2.33 -16.51 -0.06
C ARG A 197 2.19 -17.24 -1.39
N GLU A 198 2.78 -16.73 -2.47
CA GLU A 198 2.73 -17.40 -3.77
C GLU A 198 3.51 -18.73 -3.75
N LEU A 199 4.61 -18.80 -2.98
CA LEU A 199 5.37 -20.02 -2.75
C LEU A 199 4.52 -21.05 -2.00
N LYS A 200 3.90 -20.66 -0.88
CA LYS A 200 3.00 -21.52 -0.09
C LYS A 200 1.81 -22.03 -0.91
N ALA A 201 1.33 -21.22 -1.85
CA ALA A 201 0.23 -21.58 -2.75
C ALA A 201 0.67 -22.49 -3.92
N GLY A 202 1.96 -22.85 -4.01
CA GLY A 202 2.49 -23.65 -5.12
C GLY A 202 2.44 -22.94 -6.49
N LYS A 203 2.46 -21.60 -6.48
CA LYS A 203 2.34 -20.74 -7.68
C LYS A 203 3.66 -20.20 -8.18
N ILE A 204 4.78 -20.62 -7.62
CA ILE A 204 6.13 -20.26 -8.05
C ILE A 204 6.82 -21.53 -8.60
N ASP A 205 7.33 -21.43 -9.80
CA ASP A 205 8.27 -22.44 -10.33
C ASP A 205 9.66 -22.17 -9.70
N THR A 206 9.93 -22.88 -8.60
CA THR A 206 11.21 -22.77 -7.87
C THR A 206 12.41 -23.30 -8.64
N ASP A 207 12.18 -24.07 -9.72
CA ASP A 207 13.25 -24.48 -10.65
C ASP A 207 13.59 -23.34 -11.63
N ALA A 208 12.68 -22.39 -11.85
CA ALA A 208 12.89 -21.26 -12.74
C ALA A 208 13.36 -19.99 -12.03
N VAL A 209 12.87 -19.72 -10.81
CA VAL A 209 13.18 -18.48 -10.08
C VAL A 209 13.48 -18.78 -8.62
N LYS A 210 14.45 -18.06 -8.06
CA LYS A 210 14.86 -18.17 -6.65
C LYS A 210 15.16 -16.82 -6.03
N VAL A 211 15.10 -16.77 -4.69
CA VAL A 211 15.60 -15.64 -3.90
C VAL A 211 17.12 -15.71 -3.89
N ILE A 212 17.77 -14.58 -4.17
CA ILE A 212 19.24 -14.48 -4.18
C ILE A 212 19.77 -13.55 -3.08
N TRP A 213 18.93 -12.62 -2.57
CA TRP A 213 19.33 -11.72 -1.49
C TRP A 213 18.10 -11.15 -0.77
N ARG A 214 18.28 -10.79 0.50
CA ARG A 214 17.27 -10.17 1.36
C ARG A 214 17.79 -8.85 1.91
N THR A 215 16.96 -7.79 1.86
CA THR A 215 17.28 -6.52 2.51
C THR A 215 17.26 -6.63 4.04
N PRO A 216 17.96 -5.76 4.77
CA PRO A 216 17.62 -5.43 6.15
C PRO A 216 16.15 -5.03 6.29
N SER A 217 15.62 -5.11 7.51
CA SER A 217 14.21 -4.77 7.78
C SER A 217 13.97 -3.25 7.80
N TYR A 218 12.74 -2.86 7.46
CA TYR A 218 12.29 -1.46 7.44
C TYR A 218 10.76 -1.40 7.67
N PRO A 219 10.20 -0.25 8.15
CA PRO A 219 8.75 -0.07 8.25
C PRO A 219 8.12 0.05 6.87
N ASN A 220 6.94 -0.56 6.65
CA ASN A 220 6.34 -0.57 5.32
C ASN A 220 4.85 -0.20 5.31
N TYR A 221 3.94 -1.17 5.18
CA TYR A 221 2.54 -0.88 4.91
C TYR A 221 1.83 -0.23 6.10
N GLN A 222 0.85 0.63 5.78
CA GLN A 222 0.09 1.38 6.76
C GLN A 222 -1.25 1.85 6.22
N TRP A 223 -2.22 2.01 7.10
CA TRP A 223 -3.43 2.76 6.88
C TRP A 223 -3.15 4.24 7.10
N THR A 224 -3.37 5.04 6.09
CA THR A 224 -3.21 6.51 6.15
C THR A 224 -4.56 7.18 5.93
N ILE A 225 -4.99 8.03 6.88
CA ILE A 225 -6.19 8.85 6.79
C ILE A 225 -5.84 10.26 6.35
N ARG A 226 -6.73 10.84 5.55
CA ARG A 226 -6.63 12.21 5.06
C ARG A 226 -6.93 13.22 6.18
N ALA A 227 -6.30 14.39 6.12
CA ALA A 227 -6.67 15.53 6.97
C ALA A 227 -8.10 16.00 6.69
N GLY A 228 -8.75 16.63 7.68
CA GLY A 228 -10.07 17.22 7.56
C GLY A 228 -11.23 16.23 7.56
N ILE A 229 -11.01 15.02 8.08
CA ILE A 229 -12.05 13.98 8.09
C ILE A 229 -13.09 14.22 9.17
N ASP A 230 -12.69 14.74 10.32
CA ASP A 230 -13.59 15.02 11.43
C ASP A 230 -14.57 16.14 11.12
N GLU A 231 -14.17 17.15 10.30
CA GLU A 231 -15.08 18.19 9.82
C GLU A 231 -16.16 17.63 8.90
N ARG A 232 -15.85 16.55 8.18
CA ARG A 232 -16.77 15.94 7.21
C ARG A 232 -17.67 14.86 7.85
N PHE A 233 -17.11 14.00 8.71
CA PHE A 233 -17.80 12.83 9.26
C PHE A 233 -18.17 12.97 10.74
N GLY A 234 -17.89 14.14 11.35
CA GLY A 234 -18.14 14.45 12.76
C GLY A 234 -16.91 14.29 13.64
N ALA A 235 -16.87 15.07 14.70
CA ALA A 235 -15.76 15.08 15.65
C ALA A 235 -15.42 13.68 16.19
N GLY A 236 -14.13 13.35 16.21
CA GLY A 236 -13.61 12.06 16.66
C GLY A 236 -13.77 10.91 15.66
N PHE A 237 -14.20 11.17 14.43
CA PHE A 237 -14.32 10.12 13.41
C PHE A 237 -12.97 9.47 13.07
N THR A 238 -11.91 10.26 12.99
CA THR A 238 -10.54 9.76 12.80
C THR A 238 -10.13 8.75 13.88
N ASP A 239 -10.46 9.02 15.13
CA ASP A 239 -10.16 8.10 16.25
C ASP A 239 -11.04 6.85 16.21
N ARG A 240 -12.30 6.96 15.78
CA ARG A 240 -13.15 5.77 15.54
C ARG A 240 -12.58 4.89 14.43
N VAL A 241 -12.11 5.47 13.33
CA VAL A 241 -11.45 4.71 12.24
C VAL A 241 -10.20 4.00 12.76
N ARG A 242 -9.36 4.72 13.55
CA ARG A 242 -8.19 4.11 14.20
C ARG A 242 -8.58 2.95 15.08
N ALA A 243 -9.56 3.15 15.96
CA ALA A 243 -10.05 2.11 16.88
C ALA A 243 -10.60 0.89 16.13
N ALA A 244 -11.38 1.10 15.06
CA ALA A 244 -11.89 0.03 14.21
C ALA A 244 -10.76 -0.79 13.57
N LEU A 245 -9.74 -0.14 13.03
CA LEU A 245 -8.60 -0.83 12.43
C LEU A 245 -7.82 -1.65 13.46
N LEU A 246 -7.60 -1.11 14.66
CA LEU A 246 -6.86 -1.78 15.74
C LEU A 246 -7.66 -2.92 16.40
N ALA A 247 -8.98 -2.85 16.36
CA ALA A 247 -9.87 -3.88 16.91
C ALA A 247 -10.14 -5.02 15.92
N LEU A 248 -9.61 -4.97 14.70
CA LEU A 248 -9.83 -6.01 13.70
C LEU A 248 -9.07 -7.28 14.11
N ASP A 249 -9.81 -8.25 14.64
CA ASP A 249 -9.30 -9.53 15.16
C ASP A 249 -9.97 -10.75 14.49
N ASP A 250 -10.91 -10.54 13.56
CA ASP A 250 -11.54 -11.63 12.81
C ASP A 250 -10.48 -12.43 12.01
N PRO A 251 -10.28 -13.73 12.36
CA PRO A 251 -9.27 -14.55 11.69
C PRO A 251 -9.50 -14.70 10.18
N ALA A 252 -10.75 -14.66 9.70
CA ALA A 252 -11.06 -14.77 8.29
C ALA A 252 -10.67 -13.51 7.51
N LEU A 253 -10.84 -12.33 8.12
CA LEU A 253 -10.38 -11.05 7.56
C LEU A 253 -8.86 -10.94 7.61
N LEU A 254 -8.23 -11.27 8.73
CA LEU A 254 -6.77 -11.25 8.90
C LEU A 254 -6.07 -12.21 7.94
N ALA A 255 -6.62 -13.40 7.71
CA ALA A 255 -6.07 -14.36 6.74
C ALA A 255 -6.06 -13.80 5.29
N ARG A 256 -7.04 -12.97 4.94
CA ARG A 256 -7.07 -12.27 3.64
C ARG A 256 -6.03 -11.15 3.57
N PHE A 257 -5.71 -10.54 4.71
CA PHE A 257 -4.82 -9.39 4.80
C PHE A 257 -3.33 -9.74 4.94
N PRO A 258 -2.93 -10.97 5.05
CA PRO A 258 -1.75 -11.63 5.58
C PRO A 258 -1.02 -10.82 6.68
N ARG A 259 -1.76 -10.45 7.71
CA ARG A 259 -1.26 -9.84 8.94
C ARG A 259 -1.86 -10.54 10.15
N SER A 260 -1.06 -10.70 11.20
CA SER A 260 -1.50 -11.33 12.44
C SER A 260 -2.40 -10.43 13.28
N ALA A 261 -2.15 -9.12 13.23
CA ALA A 261 -2.94 -8.08 13.88
C ALA A 261 -2.55 -6.71 13.33
N PHE A 262 -3.33 -5.69 13.68
CA PHE A 262 -2.96 -4.29 13.47
C PHE A 262 -2.52 -3.64 14.78
N VAL A 263 -1.50 -2.79 14.70
CA VAL A 263 -0.94 -2.01 15.80
C VAL A 263 -0.94 -0.53 15.43
N PRO A 264 -0.90 0.40 16.41
CA PRO A 264 -0.82 1.82 16.12
C PRO A 264 0.35 2.17 15.21
N ALA A 265 0.13 3.14 14.33
CA ALA A 265 1.17 3.75 13.53
C ALA A 265 1.09 5.28 13.65
N GLN A 266 2.22 5.93 13.45
CA GLN A 266 2.35 7.37 13.44
C GLN A 266 3.31 7.80 12.31
N ASN A 267 3.24 9.07 11.91
CA ASN A 267 4.03 9.56 10.78
C ASN A 267 5.54 9.42 10.99
N SER A 268 6.01 9.56 12.23
CA SER A 268 7.43 9.41 12.60
C SER A 268 7.99 8.00 12.39
N ASP A 269 7.15 6.96 12.41
CA ASP A 269 7.59 5.58 12.16
C ASP A 269 8.17 5.42 10.75
N TYR A 270 7.76 6.31 9.83
CA TYR A 270 8.16 6.29 8.40
C TYR A 270 9.22 7.34 8.06
N GLU A 271 9.81 8.00 9.06
CA GLU A 271 10.91 8.94 8.83
C GLU A 271 12.14 8.27 8.17
N PRO A 272 12.53 7.03 8.53
CA PRO A 272 13.59 6.31 7.82
C PRO A 272 13.28 6.10 6.32
N ILE A 273 12.02 5.83 5.98
CA ILE A 273 11.57 5.69 4.58
C ILE A 273 11.70 7.02 3.84
N LYS A 274 11.30 8.13 4.47
CA LYS A 274 11.45 9.48 3.91
C LYS A 274 12.91 9.81 3.65
N GLN A 275 13.78 9.62 4.64
CA GLN A 275 15.23 9.88 4.51
C GLN A 275 15.87 9.03 3.39
N THR A 276 15.51 7.75 3.31
CA THR A 276 15.98 6.88 2.22
C THR A 276 15.50 7.39 0.86
N ALA A 277 14.23 7.83 0.78
CA ALA A 277 13.67 8.35 -0.46
C ALA A 277 14.33 9.66 -0.92
N GLN A 278 14.72 10.53 0.02
CA GLN A 278 15.52 11.71 -0.25
C GLN A 278 16.93 11.33 -0.72
N ALA A 279 17.59 10.38 -0.05
CA ALA A 279 18.93 9.92 -0.41
C ALA A 279 19.02 9.36 -1.83
N VAL A 280 17.96 8.70 -2.33
CA VAL A 280 17.93 8.19 -3.72
C VAL A 280 17.26 9.14 -4.72
N GLY A 281 16.80 10.33 -4.27
CA GLY A 281 16.20 11.35 -5.13
C GLY A 281 14.79 11.01 -5.63
N LEU A 282 13.99 10.28 -4.86
CA LEU A 282 12.59 9.95 -5.19
C LEU A 282 11.58 10.93 -4.59
N ILE A 283 11.99 11.74 -3.63
CA ILE A 283 11.28 12.88 -3.06
C ILE A 283 12.28 14.00 -2.75
N ASP A 284 11.78 15.24 -2.63
CA ASP A 284 12.56 16.43 -2.26
C ASP A 284 12.90 16.46 -0.76
#